data_d93af17770693d2a9eab0ff4684f17e4
#
_entry.id   d93af17770693d2a9eab0ff4684f17e4
#
_cell.length_a   1.000
_cell.length_b   1.000
_cell.length_c   1.000
_cell.angle_alpha   90.00
_cell.angle_beta   90.00
_cell.angle_gamma   90.00
#
_symmetry.space_group_name_H-M   'P 1'
#
loop_
_entity.id
_entity.type
_entity.pdbx_description
1 polymer ?
#
loop_
_entity_poly.entity_id
_entity_poly.type
_entity_poly.pdbx_seq_one_letter_code
_entity_poly.pdbx_strand_id
1 'polypeptide(L)'
;MRKMVIFIGMLLAGITCDAQQEYTQVKNLYYAQGETQEKRLNSQDDLSFLLEPLNELKLDKNYILSDFRPYYRHLSREWSGLRLYVRNKKTARPDSAYFQKEYARYRKSQKNGTPYEPTKGSVAYLSPFSKIRLTGTQMSIWQAYLLDYSSLMFGMRNEANYDKTYLITSAEDVDSIISLLSTWEPIVQGNPIDTTQADSRRKAHLTDVANVLSSLKQIKSRNLEPQFESHADSVNITHYAFREFYGLVQCKATILLDRGHHHVKDIKHERPEVIAKYRHQVWY
;
A
#
# COMPACT_ATOMS: atom_id res chain seq x y z
N MET A 1 45.32 -17.05 -0.01
CA MET A 1 44.49 -15.90 -0.40
C MET A 1 43.19 -16.29 -1.15
N ARG A 2 43.17 -17.22 -2.11
CA ARG A 2 41.92 -17.63 -2.81
C ARG A 2 40.80 -18.21 -1.91
N LYS A 3 41.14 -18.97 -0.85
CA LYS A 3 40.14 -19.57 0.08
C LYS A 3 39.41 -18.54 0.96
N MET A 4 40.08 -17.41 1.31
CA MET A 4 39.48 -16.36 2.13
C MET A 4 38.46 -15.52 1.38
N VAL A 5 38.65 -15.32 0.07
CA VAL A 5 37.70 -14.56 -0.77
C VAL A 5 36.40 -15.33 -0.98
N ILE A 6 36.45 -16.67 -1.09
CA ILE A 6 35.24 -17.51 -1.24
C ILE A 6 34.42 -17.50 0.07
N PHE A 7 35.08 -17.49 1.25
CA PHE A 7 34.39 -17.46 2.54
C PHE A 7 33.68 -16.11 2.80
N ILE A 8 34.30 -14.99 2.41
CA ILE A 8 33.70 -13.65 2.52
C ILE A 8 32.52 -13.53 1.53
N GLY A 9 32.63 -14.08 0.34
CA GLY A 9 31.52 -14.09 -0.64
C GLY A 9 30.32 -14.92 -0.16
N MET A 10 30.54 -16.06 0.48
CA MET A 10 29.47 -16.87 1.08
C MET A 10 28.84 -16.21 2.30
N LEU A 11 29.63 -15.51 3.14
CA LEU A 11 29.10 -14.77 4.28
C LEU A 11 28.21 -13.59 3.84
N LEU A 12 28.64 -12.84 2.84
CA LEU A 12 27.85 -11.73 2.27
C LEU A 12 26.59 -12.24 1.57
N ALA A 13 26.64 -13.35 0.85
CA ALA A 13 25.47 -13.97 0.23
C ALA A 13 24.49 -14.53 1.27
N GLY A 14 24.97 -15.07 2.40
CA GLY A 14 24.12 -15.50 3.50
C GLY A 14 23.39 -14.34 4.19
N ILE A 15 24.08 -13.23 4.45
CA ILE A 15 23.50 -12.05 5.09
C ILE A 15 22.43 -11.40 4.20
N THR A 16 22.65 -11.36 2.87
CA THR A 16 21.65 -10.80 1.94
C THR A 16 20.42 -11.70 1.82
N CYS A 17 20.58 -13.02 1.86
CA CYS A 17 19.46 -13.96 1.78
C CYS A 17 18.55 -13.88 3.03
N ASP A 18 19.12 -13.72 4.23
CA ASP A 18 18.37 -13.58 5.47
C ASP A 18 17.56 -12.26 5.49
N ALA A 19 18.17 -11.15 5.07
CA ALA A 19 17.48 -9.85 5.03
C ALA A 19 16.28 -9.84 4.04
N GLN A 20 16.46 -10.45 2.87
CA GLN A 20 15.39 -10.61 1.88
C GLN A 20 14.20 -11.38 2.46
N GLN A 21 14.47 -12.45 3.17
CA GLN A 21 13.43 -13.25 3.80
C GLN A 21 12.66 -12.44 4.85
N GLU A 22 13.33 -11.56 5.59
CA GLU A 22 12.68 -10.74 6.62
C GLU A 22 11.69 -9.71 6.04
N TYR A 23 12.03 -8.94 4.99
CA TYR A 23 11.11 -7.96 4.38
C TYR A 23 9.88 -8.64 3.79
N THR A 24 10.06 -9.75 3.09
CA THR A 24 8.99 -10.56 2.52
C THR A 24 8.11 -11.17 3.59
N GLN A 25 8.71 -11.72 4.65
CA GLN A 25 7.99 -12.33 5.75
C GLN A 25 7.07 -11.32 6.47
N VAL A 26 7.61 -10.15 6.83
CA VAL A 26 6.82 -9.10 7.48
C VAL A 26 5.67 -8.63 6.58
N LYS A 27 5.92 -8.41 5.29
CA LYS A 27 4.88 -8.06 4.32
C LYS A 27 3.79 -9.14 4.27
N ASN A 28 4.16 -10.41 4.18
CA ASN A 28 3.20 -11.52 4.07
C ASN A 28 2.38 -11.68 5.35
N LEU A 29 3.00 -11.55 6.53
CA LEU A 29 2.28 -11.55 7.81
C LEU A 29 1.30 -10.37 7.89
N TYR A 30 1.70 -9.19 7.42
CA TYR A 30 0.84 -8.02 7.41
C TYR A 30 -0.36 -8.18 6.45
N TYR A 31 -0.15 -8.74 5.26
CA TYR A 31 -1.22 -9.09 4.33
C TYR A 31 -2.19 -10.11 4.94
N ALA A 32 -1.67 -11.21 5.47
CA ALA A 32 -2.48 -12.25 6.09
C ALA A 32 -3.32 -11.70 7.26
N GLN A 33 -2.74 -10.80 8.06
CA GLN A 33 -3.46 -10.13 9.14
C GLN A 33 -4.61 -9.26 8.62
N GLY A 34 -4.40 -8.50 7.56
CA GLY A 34 -5.45 -7.69 6.95
C GLY A 34 -6.56 -8.52 6.31
N GLU A 35 -6.22 -9.58 5.59
CA GLU A 35 -7.19 -10.45 4.92
C GLU A 35 -8.01 -11.29 5.91
N THR A 36 -7.37 -11.92 6.89
CA THR A 36 -8.07 -12.72 7.91
C THR A 36 -8.97 -11.88 8.81
N GLN A 37 -8.65 -10.60 8.96
CA GLN A 37 -9.39 -9.66 9.80
C GLN A 37 -10.26 -8.69 8.99
N GLU A 38 -10.60 -9.00 7.75
CA GLU A 38 -11.41 -8.11 6.88
C GLU A 38 -12.71 -7.66 7.55
N LYS A 39 -13.40 -8.55 8.27
CA LYS A 39 -14.60 -8.20 9.05
C LYS A 39 -14.29 -7.16 10.15
N ARG A 40 -13.16 -7.31 10.83
CA ARG A 40 -12.72 -6.36 11.87
C ARG A 40 -12.34 -5.02 11.26
N LEU A 41 -11.65 -5.00 10.13
CA LEU A 41 -11.36 -3.78 9.38
C LEU A 41 -12.64 -3.00 9.03
N ASN A 42 -13.74 -3.71 8.80
CA ASN A 42 -15.02 -3.11 8.40
C ASN A 42 -15.94 -2.72 9.56
N SER A 43 -15.76 -3.28 10.75
CA SER A 43 -16.71 -3.16 11.87
C SER A 43 -16.13 -2.59 13.14
N GLN A 44 -14.81 -2.69 13.35
CA GLN A 44 -14.18 -2.28 14.60
C GLN A 44 -13.56 -0.89 14.51
N ASP A 45 -13.54 -0.22 15.64
CA ASP A 45 -12.94 1.10 15.80
C ASP A 45 -11.46 1.02 16.20
N ASP A 46 -11.07 -0.04 16.92
CA ASP A 46 -9.67 -0.30 17.29
C ASP A 46 -9.03 -1.23 16.26
N LEU A 47 -8.17 -0.67 15.42
CA LEU A 47 -7.41 -1.36 14.40
C LEU A 47 -5.96 -1.60 14.83
N SER A 48 -5.64 -1.48 16.13
CA SER A 48 -4.28 -1.66 16.63
C SER A 48 -3.72 -3.07 16.38
N PHE A 49 -4.58 -4.06 16.11
CA PHE A 49 -4.17 -5.39 15.68
C PHE A 49 -3.35 -5.38 14.38
N LEU A 50 -3.49 -4.35 13.53
CA LEU A 50 -2.65 -4.20 12.33
C LEU A 50 -1.17 -4.00 12.67
N LEU A 51 -0.85 -3.59 13.89
CA LEU A 51 0.54 -3.42 14.34
C LEU A 51 1.17 -4.71 14.88
N GLU A 52 0.40 -5.79 15.08
CA GLU A 52 0.93 -7.05 15.62
C GLU A 52 2.09 -7.61 14.78
N PRO A 53 1.99 -7.71 13.42
CA PRO A 53 3.10 -8.15 12.59
C PRO A 53 4.18 -7.07 12.39
N LEU A 54 3.92 -5.82 12.76
CA LEU A 54 4.82 -4.67 12.59
C LEU A 54 5.55 -4.38 13.92
N ASN A 55 6.32 -5.34 14.38
CA ASN A 55 6.89 -5.39 15.73
C ASN A 55 7.92 -4.29 16.05
N GLU A 56 8.45 -3.63 15.03
CA GLU A 56 9.35 -2.47 15.17
C GLU A 56 8.63 -1.13 15.24
N LEU A 57 7.30 -1.13 15.13
CA LEU A 57 6.44 0.01 15.36
C LEU A 57 5.81 -0.08 16.74
N LYS A 58 5.98 0.95 17.57
CA LYS A 58 5.44 0.98 18.93
C LYS A 58 4.45 2.11 19.09
N LEU A 59 3.17 1.76 19.18
CA LEU A 59 2.10 2.70 19.50
C LEU A 59 2.14 3.07 20.99
N ASP A 60 2.01 4.36 21.28
CA ASP A 60 1.86 4.84 22.65
C ASP A 60 0.65 4.14 23.33
N LYS A 61 0.86 3.60 24.53
CA LYS A 61 -0.10 2.78 25.27
C LYS A 61 -1.48 3.45 25.51
N ASN A 62 -1.53 4.78 25.49
CA ASN A 62 -2.77 5.54 25.69
C ASN A 62 -3.55 5.74 24.40
N TYR A 63 -3.05 5.27 23.27
CA TYR A 63 -3.63 5.47 21.95
C TYR A 63 -4.04 4.16 21.31
N ILE A 64 -4.97 4.24 20.37
CA ILE A 64 -5.35 3.17 19.44
C ILE A 64 -5.21 3.66 18.03
N LEU A 65 -4.97 2.71 17.12
CA LEU A 65 -5.09 2.92 15.68
C LEU A 65 -6.58 2.84 15.31
N SER A 66 -7.06 3.77 14.52
CA SER A 66 -8.47 3.86 14.14
C SER A 66 -8.59 4.25 12.67
N ASP A 67 -9.78 4.17 12.11
CA ASP A 67 -10.08 4.47 10.73
C ASP A 67 -11.35 5.30 10.58
N PHE A 68 -11.39 6.22 9.62
CA PHE A 68 -12.61 6.99 9.32
C PHE A 68 -13.43 6.49 8.16
N ARG A 69 -13.09 5.37 7.56
CA ARG A 69 -13.79 4.78 6.42
C ARG A 69 -15.32 4.72 6.55
N PRO A 70 -15.90 4.30 7.70
CA PRO A 70 -17.34 4.12 7.80
C PRO A 70 -18.15 5.38 7.48
N TYR A 71 -17.52 6.56 7.57
CA TYR A 71 -18.20 7.85 7.41
C TYR A 71 -18.14 8.37 5.97
N TYR A 72 -17.18 7.91 5.18
CA TYR A 72 -16.99 8.37 3.80
C TYR A 72 -17.61 7.46 2.74
N ARG A 73 -18.00 6.25 3.12
CA ARG A 73 -18.57 5.24 2.21
C ARG A 73 -19.74 5.75 1.35
N HIS A 74 -20.47 6.75 1.84
CA HIS A 74 -21.62 7.34 1.16
C HIS A 74 -21.33 8.71 0.50
N LEU A 75 -20.15 9.28 0.73
CA LEU A 75 -19.91 10.68 0.42
C LEU A 75 -19.08 10.90 -0.86
N SER A 76 -18.15 10.06 -1.19
CA SER A 76 -17.48 10.07 -2.51
C SER A 76 -16.59 8.85 -2.75
N ARG A 77 -16.37 8.53 -4.03
CA ARG A 77 -15.42 7.49 -4.47
C ARG A 77 -13.96 7.84 -4.13
N GLU A 78 -13.63 9.11 -3.98
CA GLU A 78 -12.28 9.61 -3.71
C GLU A 78 -11.79 9.32 -2.29
N TRP A 79 -12.70 9.03 -1.37
CA TRP A 79 -12.41 8.84 0.07
C TRP A 79 -12.69 7.43 0.55
N SER A 80 -12.78 6.50 -0.36
CA SER A 80 -13.14 5.10 -0.05
C SER A 80 -11.97 4.27 0.50
N GLY A 81 -10.74 4.82 0.56
CA GLY A 81 -9.56 4.14 1.08
C GLY A 81 -9.50 4.05 2.61
N LEU A 82 -8.86 2.98 3.13
CA LEU A 82 -8.52 2.86 4.54
C LEU A 82 -7.61 4.05 4.92
N ARG A 83 -8.10 4.91 5.80
CA ARG A 83 -7.31 6.04 6.30
C ARG A 83 -7.11 5.90 7.79
N LEU A 84 -5.94 5.42 8.13
CA LEU A 84 -5.54 5.21 9.52
C LEU A 84 -5.21 6.54 10.19
N TYR A 85 -5.63 6.65 11.44
CA TYR A 85 -5.23 7.72 12.34
C TYR A 85 -5.11 7.18 13.77
N VAL A 86 -4.46 7.91 14.65
CA VAL A 86 -4.36 7.56 16.06
C VAL A 86 -5.27 8.43 16.89
N ARG A 87 -5.97 7.85 17.87
CA ARG A 87 -6.73 8.60 18.87
C ARG A 87 -6.47 8.10 20.27
N ASN A 88 -6.65 8.97 21.25
CA ASN A 88 -6.56 8.58 22.63
C ASN A 88 -7.71 7.63 22.99
N LYS A 89 -7.43 6.56 23.74
CA LYS A 89 -8.42 5.56 24.17
C LYS A 89 -9.59 6.16 24.95
N LYS A 90 -9.34 7.26 25.68
CA LYS A 90 -10.36 7.97 26.47
C LYS A 90 -11.19 8.97 25.66
N THR A 91 -10.79 9.28 24.43
CA THR A 91 -11.51 10.22 23.57
C THR A 91 -12.56 9.46 22.77
N ALA A 92 -13.78 9.96 22.76
CA ALA A 92 -14.83 9.41 21.91
C ALA A 92 -14.44 9.47 20.43
N ARG A 93 -14.91 8.50 19.67
CA ARG A 93 -14.77 8.51 18.21
C ARG A 93 -15.54 9.71 17.65
N PRO A 94 -14.99 10.47 16.70
CA PRO A 94 -15.73 11.49 15.99
C PRO A 94 -16.98 10.89 15.33
N ASP A 95 -18.10 11.59 15.38
CA ASP A 95 -19.35 11.17 14.77
C ASP A 95 -19.43 11.46 13.26
N SER A 96 -20.50 11.03 12.63
CA SER A 96 -20.72 11.25 11.21
C SER A 96 -20.85 12.74 10.86
N ALA A 97 -21.44 13.55 11.75
CA ALA A 97 -21.61 14.98 11.51
C ALA A 97 -20.26 15.72 11.45
N TYR A 98 -19.32 15.32 12.31
CA TYR A 98 -17.94 15.82 12.24
C TYR A 98 -17.31 15.54 10.88
N PHE A 99 -17.38 14.30 10.38
CA PHE A 99 -16.79 13.93 9.10
C PHE A 99 -17.47 14.60 7.90
N GLN A 100 -18.80 14.74 7.93
CA GLN A 100 -19.54 15.46 6.91
C GLN A 100 -19.07 16.92 6.81
N LYS A 101 -18.84 17.57 7.95
CA LYS A 101 -18.34 18.95 8.00
C LYS A 101 -16.92 19.06 7.40
N GLU A 102 -16.01 18.15 7.76
CA GLU A 102 -14.66 18.13 7.21
C GLU A 102 -14.67 17.85 5.69
N TYR A 103 -15.51 16.91 5.24
CA TYR A 103 -15.68 16.63 3.83
C TYR A 103 -16.23 17.82 3.04
N ALA A 104 -17.23 18.54 3.58
CA ALA A 104 -17.76 19.75 2.94
C ALA A 104 -16.66 20.82 2.77
N ARG A 105 -15.74 20.95 3.73
CA ARG A 105 -14.57 21.84 3.63
C ARG A 105 -13.60 21.41 2.54
N TYR A 106 -13.28 20.12 2.49
CA TYR A 106 -12.47 19.56 1.42
C TYR A 106 -13.08 19.86 0.04
N ARG A 107 -14.37 19.57 -0.16
CA ARG A 107 -15.06 19.84 -1.43
C ARG A 107 -15.03 21.32 -1.80
N LYS A 108 -15.16 22.20 -0.82
CA LYS A 108 -15.07 23.65 -1.05
C LYS A 108 -13.66 24.05 -1.50
N SER A 109 -12.61 23.52 -0.87
CA SER A 109 -11.22 23.80 -1.28
C SER A 109 -10.94 23.30 -2.70
N GLN A 110 -11.37 22.10 -3.06
CA GLN A 110 -11.23 21.54 -4.42
C GLN A 110 -11.95 22.42 -5.45
N LYS A 111 -13.18 22.84 -5.16
CA LYS A 111 -13.94 23.73 -6.05
C LYS A 111 -13.28 25.09 -6.26
N ASN A 112 -12.60 25.60 -5.25
CA ASN A 112 -11.92 26.88 -5.28
C ASN A 112 -10.47 26.80 -5.79
N GLY A 113 -9.95 25.59 -6.09
CA GLY A 113 -8.54 25.39 -6.44
C GLY A 113 -7.56 25.76 -5.34
N THR A 114 -8.03 25.78 -4.06
CA THR A 114 -7.19 26.11 -2.91
C THR A 114 -6.75 24.83 -2.19
N PRO A 115 -5.54 24.80 -1.60
CA PRO A 115 -5.14 23.69 -0.75
C PRO A 115 -6.17 23.47 0.36
N TYR A 116 -6.52 22.21 0.61
CA TYR A 116 -7.37 21.89 1.74
C TYR A 116 -6.57 22.02 3.03
N GLU A 117 -6.99 22.95 3.86
CA GLU A 117 -6.47 23.11 5.23
C GLU A 117 -7.52 22.60 6.22
N PRO A 118 -7.28 21.47 6.88
CA PRO A 118 -8.15 20.97 7.92
C PRO A 118 -8.18 21.89 9.14
N THR A 119 -9.23 21.73 9.94
CA THR A 119 -9.33 22.41 11.22
C THR A 119 -8.17 21.95 12.12
N LYS A 120 -7.48 22.90 12.74
CA LYS A 120 -6.44 22.59 13.74
C LYS A 120 -7.04 21.63 14.80
N GLY A 121 -6.40 20.46 14.96
CA GLY A 121 -6.89 19.39 15.82
C GLY A 121 -7.90 18.43 15.16
N SER A 122 -8.21 18.60 13.89
CA SER A 122 -9.01 17.63 13.14
C SER A 122 -8.30 16.28 13.06
N VAL A 123 -9.05 15.18 13.26
CA VAL A 123 -8.53 13.82 13.12
C VAL A 123 -8.07 13.50 11.69
N ALA A 124 -8.54 14.26 10.69
CA ALA A 124 -8.07 14.13 9.30
C ALA A 124 -6.57 14.42 9.14
N TYR A 125 -5.91 14.97 10.15
CA TYR A 125 -4.48 15.29 10.17
C TYR A 125 -3.66 14.53 11.19
N LEU A 126 -4.30 13.71 11.99
CA LEU A 126 -3.53 12.84 12.86
C LEU A 126 -2.96 11.72 12.00
N SER A 127 -1.80 12.00 11.40
CA SER A 127 -0.97 10.94 10.83
C SER A 127 -0.94 9.77 11.82
N PRO A 128 -1.10 8.51 11.37
CA PRO A 128 -0.95 7.37 12.25
C PRO A 128 0.38 7.41 13.00
N PHE A 129 1.40 8.02 12.40
CA PHE A 129 2.75 8.12 12.95
C PHE A 129 2.92 9.15 14.06
N SER A 130 1.95 10.03 14.33
CA SER A 130 2.08 11.04 15.39
C SER A 130 2.23 10.44 16.79
N LYS A 131 1.88 9.17 16.99
CA LYS A 131 1.97 8.40 18.25
C LYS A 131 2.58 7.02 18.08
N ILE A 132 3.19 6.78 16.92
CA ILE A 132 3.95 5.56 16.64
C ILE A 132 5.43 5.91 16.61
N ARG A 133 6.21 5.18 17.39
CA ARG A 133 7.65 5.28 17.44
C ARG A 133 8.29 4.12 16.68
N LEU A 134 9.31 4.42 15.88
CA LEU A 134 10.15 3.47 15.17
C LEU A 134 11.37 3.08 16.03
N THR A 135 11.90 1.90 15.80
CA THR A 135 13.18 1.49 16.42
C THR A 135 14.39 2.18 15.77
N GLY A 136 14.24 2.74 14.55
CA GLY A 136 15.30 3.43 13.81
C GLY A 136 16.05 2.53 12.83
N THR A 137 15.62 1.28 12.65
CA THR A 137 16.18 0.34 11.67
C THR A 137 15.55 0.50 10.29
N GLN A 138 16.16 -0.03 9.24
CA GLN A 138 15.53 -0.10 7.91
C GLN A 138 14.23 -0.92 7.94
N MET A 139 14.16 -1.96 8.77
CA MET A 139 12.95 -2.74 8.95
C MET A 139 11.82 -1.90 9.55
N SER A 140 12.10 -1.04 10.54
CA SER A 140 11.07 -0.15 11.08
C SER A 140 10.55 0.87 10.06
N ILE A 141 11.41 1.31 9.14
CA ILE A 141 11.04 2.18 8.02
C ILE A 141 10.16 1.43 7.01
N TRP A 142 10.51 0.18 6.69
CA TRP A 142 9.68 -0.69 5.86
C TRP A 142 8.30 -0.92 6.48
N GLN A 143 8.27 -1.23 7.76
CA GLN A 143 7.01 -1.44 8.49
C GLN A 143 6.14 -0.17 8.52
N ALA A 144 6.74 1.01 8.69
CA ALA A 144 6.03 2.28 8.60
C ALA A 144 5.45 2.49 7.19
N TYR A 145 6.22 2.18 6.15
CA TYR A 145 5.76 2.23 4.77
C TYR A 145 4.58 1.27 4.53
N LEU A 146 4.65 0.02 5.00
CA LEU A 146 3.56 -0.94 4.89
C LEU A 146 2.28 -0.42 5.58
N LEU A 147 2.40 0.18 6.75
CA LEU A 147 1.27 0.75 7.47
C LEU A 147 0.61 1.91 6.70
N ASP A 148 1.40 2.79 6.13
CA ASP A 148 0.90 3.88 5.29
C ASP A 148 0.26 3.37 3.99
N TYR A 149 0.86 2.35 3.40
CA TYR A 149 0.40 1.73 2.17
C TYR A 149 -0.83 0.83 2.34
N SER A 150 -1.32 0.65 3.57
CA SER A 150 -2.45 -0.23 3.92
C SER A 150 -3.71 0.02 3.09
N SER A 151 -3.99 1.27 2.78
CA SER A 151 -5.17 1.64 1.98
C SER A 151 -5.16 1.02 0.58
N LEU A 152 -3.98 0.83 0.00
CA LEU A 152 -3.78 0.21 -1.31
C LEU A 152 -3.64 -1.31 -1.21
N MET A 153 -3.03 -1.80 -0.14
CA MET A 153 -2.83 -3.24 0.09
C MET A 153 -4.13 -3.96 0.38
N PHE A 154 -4.94 -3.44 1.31
CA PHE A 154 -6.17 -4.09 1.75
C PHE A 154 -7.37 -3.76 0.89
N GLY A 155 -7.14 -3.24 -0.30
CA GLY A 155 -8.07 -2.95 -1.37
C GLY A 155 -9.49 -2.70 -0.90
N MET A 156 -9.89 -1.46 -0.88
CA MET A 156 -11.25 -1.14 -0.48
C MET A 156 -12.20 -1.64 -1.54
N ARG A 157 -12.94 -2.67 -1.21
CA ARG A 157 -14.10 -3.12 -1.98
C ARG A 157 -15.22 -2.08 -1.91
N ASN A 158 -15.05 -0.99 -2.59
CA ASN A 158 -16.20 -0.28 -3.12
C ASN A 158 -16.54 -0.95 -4.43
N GLU A 159 -17.82 -1.25 -4.65
CA GLU A 159 -18.34 -1.97 -5.82
C GLU A 159 -17.93 -1.40 -7.19
N ALA A 160 -17.19 -0.29 -7.22
CA ALA A 160 -16.76 0.40 -8.43
C ALA A 160 -15.24 0.62 -8.56
N ASN A 161 -14.41 0.31 -7.56
CA ASN A 161 -12.95 0.56 -7.61
C ASN A 161 -12.18 -0.61 -7.00
N TYR A 162 -11.94 -1.63 -7.80
CA TYR A 162 -11.02 -2.72 -7.51
C TYR A 162 -9.60 -2.29 -7.91
N ASP A 163 -8.87 -1.57 -7.05
CA ASP A 163 -7.44 -1.30 -7.27
C ASP A 163 -6.63 -1.92 -6.15
N LYS A 164 -6.69 -3.26 -6.06
CA LYS A 164 -5.83 -3.97 -5.14
C LYS A 164 -4.39 -3.89 -5.63
N THR A 165 -3.48 -3.62 -4.70
CA THR A 165 -2.05 -3.53 -4.99
C THR A 165 -1.34 -4.70 -4.33
N TYR A 166 -0.57 -5.42 -5.11
CA TYR A 166 0.27 -6.55 -4.69
C TYR A 166 1.73 -6.09 -4.69
N LEU A 167 2.31 -5.95 -3.50
CA LEU A 167 3.73 -5.61 -3.36
C LEU A 167 4.60 -6.81 -3.77
N ILE A 168 5.63 -6.55 -4.55
CA ILE A 168 6.57 -7.56 -5.03
C ILE A 168 7.87 -7.38 -4.28
N THR A 169 8.22 -8.37 -3.46
CA THR A 169 9.45 -8.40 -2.65
C THR A 169 10.22 -9.70 -2.83
N SER A 170 9.64 -10.68 -3.55
CA SER A 170 10.25 -11.98 -3.80
C SER A 170 9.82 -12.59 -5.14
N ALA A 171 10.50 -13.65 -5.56
CA ALA A 171 10.15 -14.40 -6.75
C ALA A 171 8.79 -15.11 -6.61
N GLU A 172 8.42 -15.52 -5.40
CA GLU A 172 7.15 -16.15 -5.07
C GLU A 172 5.97 -15.17 -5.25
N ASP A 173 6.18 -13.87 -4.94
CA ASP A 173 5.18 -12.84 -5.22
C ASP A 173 4.92 -12.73 -6.72
N VAL A 174 5.99 -12.77 -7.53
CA VAL A 174 5.87 -12.75 -9.00
C VAL A 174 5.10 -13.95 -9.49
N ASP A 175 5.41 -15.16 -9.00
CA ASP A 175 4.71 -16.39 -9.39
C ASP A 175 3.23 -16.35 -9.00
N SER A 176 2.92 -15.81 -7.84
CA SER A 176 1.54 -15.64 -7.35
C SER A 176 0.74 -14.70 -8.26
N ILE A 177 1.34 -13.58 -8.71
CA ILE A 177 0.71 -12.65 -9.63
C ILE A 177 0.55 -13.28 -11.02
N ILE A 178 1.54 -14.03 -11.51
CA ILE A 178 1.44 -14.78 -12.77
C ILE A 178 0.28 -15.77 -12.71
N SER A 179 0.14 -16.52 -11.61
CA SER A 179 -0.97 -17.44 -11.40
C SER A 179 -2.32 -16.71 -11.38
N LEU A 180 -2.41 -15.59 -10.66
CA LEU A 180 -3.60 -14.76 -10.61
C LEU A 180 -4.03 -14.29 -12.01
N LEU A 181 -3.11 -13.74 -12.79
CA LEU A 181 -3.38 -13.26 -14.15
C LEU A 181 -3.78 -14.38 -15.12
N SER A 182 -3.28 -15.60 -14.89
CA SER A 182 -3.63 -16.78 -15.71
C SER A 182 -5.06 -17.26 -15.49
N THR A 183 -5.66 -16.93 -14.34
CA THR A 183 -7.04 -17.30 -13.99
C THR A 183 -8.05 -16.20 -14.30
N TRP A 184 -7.60 -15.00 -14.62
CA TRP A 184 -8.47 -13.87 -14.90
C TRP A 184 -9.03 -13.94 -16.33
N GLU A 185 -10.28 -14.34 -16.43
CA GLU A 185 -11.06 -14.11 -17.65
C GLU A 185 -11.61 -12.69 -17.66
N PRO A 186 -11.65 -12.01 -18.82
CA PRO A 186 -12.30 -10.73 -18.94
C PRO A 186 -13.78 -10.87 -18.56
N ILE A 187 -14.19 -10.27 -17.44
CA ILE A 187 -15.60 -10.25 -17.02
C ILE A 187 -16.33 -9.30 -17.98
N VAL A 188 -17.03 -9.86 -18.93
CA VAL A 188 -17.97 -9.11 -19.78
C VAL A 188 -19.29 -8.99 -19.00
N GLN A 189 -19.42 -7.95 -18.19
CA GLN A 189 -20.72 -7.57 -17.60
C GLN A 189 -21.41 -6.57 -18.55
N GLY A 190 -22.56 -6.89 -19.03
CA GLY A 190 -23.40 -6.02 -19.85
C GLY A 190 -24.00 -6.72 -21.07
N ASN A 191 -25.11 -6.22 -21.56
CA ASN A 191 -25.78 -6.68 -22.80
C ASN A 191 -24.74 -6.75 -23.94
N PRO A 192 -24.83 -7.75 -24.84
CA PRO A 192 -23.94 -7.88 -25.99
C PRO A 192 -24.20 -6.74 -26.98
N ILE A 193 -23.62 -5.59 -26.68
CA ILE A 193 -23.62 -4.44 -27.57
C ILE A 193 -22.43 -4.60 -28.51
N ASP A 194 -22.65 -5.14 -29.69
CA ASP A 194 -21.64 -5.22 -30.75
C ASP A 194 -20.45 -6.20 -30.49
N THR A 195 -20.55 -7.39 -31.08
CA THR A 195 -19.51 -8.44 -31.02
C THR A 195 -18.14 -7.98 -31.54
N THR A 196 -18.09 -7.06 -32.51
CA THR A 196 -16.84 -6.52 -33.06
C THR A 196 -16.06 -5.66 -32.06
N GLN A 197 -16.74 -4.86 -31.26
CA GLN A 197 -16.11 -4.12 -30.16
C GLN A 197 -15.67 -5.04 -29.03
N ALA A 198 -16.46 -6.06 -28.68
CA ALA A 198 -16.09 -7.05 -27.68
C ALA A 198 -14.79 -7.80 -28.08
N ASP A 199 -14.65 -8.19 -29.35
CA ASP A 199 -13.47 -8.90 -29.84
C ASP A 199 -12.21 -8.03 -29.85
N SER A 200 -12.31 -6.76 -30.26
CA SER A 200 -11.18 -5.83 -30.25
C SER A 200 -10.69 -5.54 -28.83
N ARG A 201 -11.61 -5.42 -27.89
CA ARG A 201 -11.33 -5.19 -26.46
C ARG A 201 -10.72 -6.42 -25.81
N ARG A 202 -11.24 -7.62 -26.08
CA ARG A 202 -10.67 -8.89 -25.62
C ARG A 202 -9.24 -9.06 -26.14
N LYS A 203 -8.98 -8.72 -27.40
CA LYS A 203 -7.62 -8.76 -27.98
C LYS A 203 -6.67 -7.78 -27.29
N ALA A 204 -7.12 -6.55 -27.00
CA ALA A 204 -6.33 -5.57 -26.28
C ALA A 204 -6.01 -6.05 -24.85
N HIS A 205 -6.98 -6.61 -24.14
CA HIS A 205 -6.78 -7.18 -22.81
C HIS A 205 -5.76 -8.33 -22.82
N LEU A 206 -5.89 -9.28 -23.75
CA LEU A 206 -4.94 -10.39 -23.88
C LEU A 206 -3.53 -9.90 -24.19
N THR A 207 -3.40 -8.81 -24.98
CA THR A 207 -2.11 -8.18 -25.27
C THR A 207 -1.52 -7.56 -23.99
N ASP A 208 -2.32 -6.82 -23.22
CA ASP A 208 -1.89 -6.23 -21.94
C ASP A 208 -1.43 -7.33 -20.96
N VAL A 209 -2.20 -8.41 -20.81
CA VAL A 209 -1.83 -9.57 -19.98
C VAL A 209 -0.51 -10.18 -20.45
N ALA A 210 -0.32 -10.44 -21.74
CA ALA A 210 0.90 -11.00 -22.28
C ALA A 210 2.13 -10.11 -22.01
N ASN A 211 1.97 -8.78 -22.14
CA ASN A 211 3.02 -7.81 -21.85
C ASN A 211 3.39 -7.81 -20.37
N VAL A 212 2.41 -7.83 -19.48
CA VAL A 212 2.64 -7.89 -18.03
C VAL A 212 3.31 -9.20 -17.64
N LEU A 213 2.85 -10.35 -18.15
CA LEU A 213 3.47 -11.65 -17.90
C LEU A 213 4.94 -11.71 -18.36
N SER A 214 5.23 -11.14 -19.55
CA SER A 214 6.61 -11.03 -20.04
C SER A 214 7.48 -10.17 -19.12
N SER A 215 6.97 -9.02 -18.69
CA SER A 215 7.68 -8.09 -17.81
C SER A 215 7.87 -8.66 -16.40
N LEU A 216 6.88 -9.38 -15.86
CA LEU A 216 7.00 -10.11 -14.59
C LEU A 216 8.13 -11.15 -14.65
N LYS A 217 8.21 -11.93 -15.71
CA LYS A 217 9.31 -12.89 -15.92
C LYS A 217 10.68 -12.19 -15.97
N GLN A 218 10.76 -11.02 -16.59
CA GLN A 218 12.00 -10.24 -16.65
C GLN A 218 12.43 -9.69 -15.29
N ILE A 219 11.50 -9.13 -14.50
CA ILE A 219 11.85 -8.60 -13.18
C ILE A 219 12.19 -9.71 -12.19
N LYS A 220 11.64 -10.93 -12.35
CA LYS A 220 11.90 -12.07 -11.46
C LYS A 220 13.39 -12.38 -11.30
N SER A 221 14.21 -12.07 -12.31
CA SER A 221 15.67 -12.25 -12.28
C SER A 221 16.42 -11.08 -11.63
N ARG A 222 15.72 -10.02 -11.21
CA ARG A 222 16.32 -8.84 -10.57
C ARG A 222 16.30 -8.97 -9.05
N ASN A 223 16.96 -8.04 -8.38
CA ASN A 223 16.72 -7.84 -6.95
C ASN A 223 15.32 -7.24 -6.75
N LEU A 224 14.44 -7.98 -6.06
CA LEU A 224 13.05 -7.63 -5.80
C LEU A 224 12.86 -7.02 -4.40
N GLU A 225 13.91 -7.00 -3.58
CA GLU A 225 13.84 -6.36 -2.26
C GLU A 225 13.53 -4.88 -2.36
N PRO A 226 12.84 -4.32 -1.34
CA PRO A 226 12.76 -2.88 -1.19
C PRO A 226 14.17 -2.28 -1.10
N GLN A 227 14.45 -1.28 -1.93
CA GLN A 227 15.73 -0.57 -1.93
C GLN A 227 15.60 0.68 -1.07
N PHE A 228 16.58 0.93 -0.20
CA PHE A 228 16.60 2.07 0.70
C PHE A 228 17.80 2.96 0.41
N GLU A 229 17.54 4.25 0.24
CA GLU A 229 18.56 5.28 0.14
C GLU A 229 18.38 6.26 1.30
N SER A 230 19.31 6.23 2.26
CA SER A 230 19.24 7.04 3.47
C SER A 230 19.90 8.41 3.29
N HIS A 231 19.21 9.45 3.75
CA HIS A 231 19.66 10.83 3.86
C HIS A 231 19.59 11.28 5.32
N ALA A 232 20.05 12.50 5.61
CA ALA A 232 20.14 13.01 6.99
C ALA A 232 18.81 13.01 7.77
N ASP A 233 17.69 13.28 7.09
CA ASP A 233 16.35 13.41 7.68
C ASP A 233 15.27 12.72 6.85
N SER A 234 15.66 11.85 5.92
CA SER A 234 14.73 11.12 5.08
C SER A 234 15.31 9.81 4.59
N VAL A 235 14.41 8.89 4.18
CA VAL A 235 14.77 7.65 3.50
C VAL A 235 13.89 7.52 2.26
N ASN A 236 14.51 7.31 1.10
CA ASN A 236 13.80 6.93 -0.12
C ASN A 236 13.64 5.42 -0.16
N ILE A 237 12.44 4.97 -0.48
CA ILE A 237 12.13 3.55 -0.72
C ILE A 237 11.76 3.39 -2.18
N THR A 238 12.33 2.36 -2.83
CA THR A 238 11.95 1.94 -4.18
C THR A 238 11.62 0.45 -4.16
N HIS A 239 10.49 0.06 -4.73
CA HIS A 239 10.05 -1.33 -4.84
C HIS A 239 9.19 -1.56 -6.07
N TYR A 240 8.92 -2.83 -6.40
CA TYR A 240 7.97 -3.21 -7.43
C TYR A 240 6.59 -3.52 -6.83
N ALA A 241 5.54 -3.28 -7.62
CA ALA A 241 4.18 -3.67 -7.29
C ALA A 241 3.38 -4.01 -8.56
N PHE A 242 2.38 -4.87 -8.42
CA PHE A 242 1.33 -5.05 -9.40
C PHE A 242 0.06 -4.38 -8.90
N ARG A 243 -0.54 -3.52 -9.72
CA ARG A 243 -1.78 -2.79 -9.43
C ARG A 243 -2.83 -3.13 -10.47
N GLU A 244 -4.01 -3.52 -10.02
CA GLU A 244 -5.07 -4.04 -10.91
C GLU A 244 -5.48 -3.06 -12.02
N PHE A 245 -5.37 -1.75 -11.80
CA PHE A 245 -5.71 -0.73 -12.80
C PHE A 245 -4.50 -0.12 -13.55
N TYR A 246 -3.30 -0.37 -13.08
CA TYR A 246 -2.09 0.23 -13.67
C TYR A 246 -1.15 -0.79 -14.30
N GLY A 247 -1.18 -2.05 -13.82
CA GLY A 247 -0.28 -3.10 -14.22
C GLY A 247 0.96 -3.21 -13.33
N LEU A 248 2.06 -3.66 -13.92
CA LEU A 248 3.34 -3.74 -13.24
C LEU A 248 3.97 -2.35 -13.16
N VAL A 249 4.29 -1.92 -11.95
CA VAL A 249 4.84 -0.59 -11.68
C VAL A 249 6.06 -0.67 -10.78
N GLN A 250 6.94 0.33 -10.89
CA GLN A 250 7.93 0.66 -9.87
C GLN A 250 7.41 1.84 -9.05
N CYS A 251 7.35 1.65 -7.74
CA CYS A 251 6.90 2.65 -6.78
C CYS A 251 8.10 3.27 -6.07
N LYS A 252 8.01 4.58 -5.82
CA LYS A 252 8.97 5.33 -5.02
C LYS A 252 8.24 6.14 -3.96
N ALA A 253 8.83 6.21 -2.78
CA ALA A 253 8.33 7.06 -1.69
C ALA A 253 9.49 7.64 -0.90
N THR A 254 9.32 8.87 -0.42
CA THR A 254 10.24 9.54 0.51
C THR A 254 9.60 9.59 1.88
N ILE A 255 10.23 8.95 2.86
CA ILE A 255 9.82 8.99 4.26
C ILE A 255 10.64 10.08 4.95
N LEU A 256 9.99 11.14 5.40
CA LEU A 256 10.59 12.20 6.18
C LEU A 256 10.61 11.82 7.66
N LEU A 257 11.77 11.89 8.29
CA LEU A 257 12.01 11.45 9.66
C LEU A 257 12.41 12.63 10.57
N ASP A 258 12.35 12.41 11.87
CA ASP A 258 13.04 13.26 12.83
C ASP A 258 14.55 12.96 12.84
N ARG A 259 15.32 13.81 13.52
CA ARG A 259 16.78 13.68 13.57
C ARG A 259 17.27 12.36 14.18
N GLY A 260 16.45 11.70 14.98
CA GLY A 260 16.77 10.41 15.61
C GLY A 260 16.25 9.21 14.82
N HIS A 261 15.59 9.43 13.69
CA HIS A 261 14.93 8.42 12.87
C HIS A 261 13.89 7.56 13.64
N HIS A 262 13.35 8.13 14.72
CA HIS A 262 12.37 7.45 15.56
C HIS A 262 10.92 7.86 15.30
N HIS A 263 10.70 8.94 14.55
CA HIS A 263 9.35 9.41 14.22
C HIS A 263 9.25 9.80 12.75
N VAL A 264 8.21 9.30 12.11
CA VAL A 264 7.83 9.70 10.75
C VAL A 264 7.12 11.04 10.83
N LYS A 265 7.62 12.02 10.10
CA LYS A 265 6.98 13.34 9.92
C LYS A 265 5.97 13.32 8.79
N ASP A 266 6.33 12.66 7.69
CA ASP A 266 5.50 12.58 6.48
C ASP A 266 5.98 11.44 5.59
N ILE A 267 5.08 10.90 4.76
CA ILE A 267 5.41 9.94 3.69
C ILE A 267 4.86 10.50 2.38
N LYS A 268 5.76 10.75 1.44
CA LYS A 268 5.43 11.29 0.12
C LYS A 268 5.59 10.22 -0.93
N HIS A 269 4.48 9.81 -1.55
CA HIS A 269 4.48 8.89 -2.67
C HIS A 269 4.71 9.64 -3.98
N GLU A 270 5.63 9.16 -4.79
CA GLU A 270 5.79 9.62 -6.16
C GLU A 270 4.76 8.93 -7.06
N ARG A 271 4.54 9.52 -8.25
CA ARG A 271 3.74 8.87 -9.28
C ARG A 271 4.46 7.59 -9.71
N PRO A 272 3.79 6.41 -9.65
CA PRO A 272 4.42 5.16 -10.04
C PRO A 272 4.87 5.17 -11.51
N GLU A 273 6.06 4.63 -11.75
CA GLU A 273 6.55 4.37 -13.10
C GLU A 273 5.93 3.08 -13.64
N VAL A 274 5.19 3.17 -14.74
CA VAL A 274 4.54 2.00 -15.35
C VAL A 274 5.55 1.24 -16.20
N ILE A 275 5.89 0.01 -15.79
CA ILE A 275 6.77 -0.91 -16.52
C ILE A 275 5.99 -1.65 -17.60
N ALA A 276 4.83 -2.20 -17.23
CA ALA A 276 3.93 -2.87 -18.16
C ALA A 276 2.49 -2.52 -17.79
N LYS A 277 1.79 -1.95 -18.75
CA LYS A 277 0.42 -1.46 -18.57
C LYS A 277 -0.56 -2.62 -18.52
N TYR A 278 -1.46 -2.57 -17.57
CA TYR A 278 -2.61 -3.45 -17.46
C TYR A 278 -3.82 -2.63 -17.04
N ARG A 279 -4.95 -2.88 -17.68
CA ARG A 279 -6.22 -2.28 -17.28
C ARG A 279 -7.21 -3.40 -17.03
N HIS A 280 -7.53 -3.62 -15.78
CA HIS A 280 -8.69 -4.44 -15.44
C HIS A 280 -9.92 -3.72 -15.99
N GLN A 281 -10.51 -4.27 -17.04
CA GLN A 281 -11.68 -3.66 -17.69
C GLN A 281 -12.92 -4.21 -17.02
N VAL A 282 -13.48 -3.46 -16.08
CA VAL A 282 -14.85 -3.69 -15.62
C VAL A 282 -15.76 -3.02 -16.66
N TRP A 283 -16.52 -3.83 -17.38
CA TRP A 283 -17.53 -3.36 -18.32
C TRP A 283 -18.86 -3.24 -17.60
N TYR A 284 -19.42 -2.06 -17.57
CA TYR A 284 -20.80 -1.80 -17.15
C TYR A 284 -21.73 -1.83 -18.36
#